data_da68498d418ec21ee808a6f98418725c
#
_entry.id   da68498d418ec21ee808a6f98418725c
#
_cell.length_a   1.000
_cell.length_b   1.000
_cell.length_c   1.000
_cell.angle_alpha   90.00
_cell.angle_beta   90.00
_cell.angle_gamma   90.00
#
_symmetry.space_group_name_H-M   'P 1'
#
loop_
_entity.id
_entity.type
_entity.pdbx_description
1 polymer ?
#
loop_
_entity_poly.entity_id
_entity_poly.type
_entity_poly.pdbx_seq_one_letter_code
_entity_poly.pdbx_strand_id
1 'polypeptide(L)'
;NQSILFKKGTKLRTISVMKNILAEATITEELPKDFGIYDLGQFLNGLSLHHNPDLDFQDDSYVVIKEGRSKSKYFFADSNCIVTPPEKTLTLPSEDVTFDLSTDQLDKLLKAAAIYQLADLSVVGGEGVVKVLVRDKKNETSNDFSIIVGETDGTFSFNFKVENIKILPGNYEVVCSKNNLSRFTSKNQDLTYFIALEPDSTFE
;
A
#
# COMPACT_ATOMS: atom_id res chain seq x y z
N ASN A 1 -4.02 5.71 4.94
CA ASN A 1 -5.39 6.19 4.73
C ASN A 1 -5.93 6.90 5.97
N GLN A 2 -6.82 7.84 5.75
CA GLN A 2 -7.40 8.65 6.81
C GLN A 2 -8.57 7.93 7.51
N SER A 3 -9.28 7.08 6.77
CA SER A 3 -10.45 6.34 7.25
C SER A 3 -10.44 4.90 6.75
N ILE A 4 -11.19 4.03 7.41
CA ILE A 4 -11.37 2.63 7.02
C ILE A 4 -12.76 2.13 7.43
N LEU A 5 -13.37 1.31 6.57
CA LEU A 5 -14.53 0.49 6.90
C LEU A 5 -14.04 -0.94 7.18
N PHE A 6 -14.05 -1.33 8.44
CA PHE A 6 -13.81 -2.71 8.84
C PHE A 6 -15.02 -3.57 8.51
N LYS A 7 -14.79 -4.71 7.92
CA LYS A 7 -15.81 -5.72 7.65
C LYS A 7 -15.68 -6.88 8.64
N LYS A 8 -16.81 -7.51 8.96
CA LYS A 8 -16.82 -8.74 9.76
C LYS A 8 -15.91 -9.80 9.14
N GLY A 9 -15.12 -10.49 9.98
CA GLY A 9 -14.18 -11.52 9.59
C GLY A 9 -12.73 -11.06 9.75
N THR A 10 -11.82 -11.62 8.98
CA THR A 10 -10.36 -11.43 9.11
C THR A 10 -9.75 -10.57 8.02
N LYS A 11 -10.52 -10.14 7.01
CA LYS A 11 -9.99 -9.38 5.87
C LYS A 11 -10.09 -7.88 6.10
N LEU A 12 -8.96 -7.21 5.95
CA LEU A 12 -8.87 -5.76 5.91
C LEU A 12 -8.68 -5.30 4.47
N ARG A 13 -9.49 -4.33 4.04
CA ARG A 13 -9.37 -3.74 2.71
C ARG A 13 -9.51 -2.23 2.82
N THR A 14 -8.62 -1.51 2.18
CA THR A 14 -8.65 -0.04 2.18
C THR A 14 -8.21 0.51 0.84
N ILE A 15 -8.72 1.68 0.49
CA ILE A 15 -8.33 2.38 -0.73
C ILE A 15 -8.01 3.84 -0.41
N SER A 16 -7.04 4.42 -1.11
CA SER A 16 -6.72 5.84 -0.98
C SER A 16 -7.87 6.73 -1.48
N VAL A 17 -7.95 7.95 -0.99
CA VAL A 17 -8.96 8.93 -1.43
C VAL A 17 -8.91 9.15 -2.93
N MET A 18 -7.71 9.17 -3.51
CA MET A 18 -7.48 9.29 -4.97
C MET A 18 -7.76 8.01 -5.75
N LYS A 19 -8.09 6.91 -5.05
CA LYS A 19 -8.36 5.59 -5.62
C LYS A 19 -7.20 4.99 -6.44
N ASN A 20 -5.99 5.42 -6.20
CA ASN A 20 -4.78 4.98 -6.88
C ASN A 20 -3.96 3.94 -6.09
N ILE A 21 -4.29 3.70 -4.82
CA ILE A 21 -3.65 2.68 -3.97
C ILE A 21 -4.74 1.91 -3.23
N LEU A 22 -4.78 0.60 -3.43
CA LEU A 22 -5.62 -0.32 -2.69
C LEU A 22 -4.73 -1.29 -1.91
N ALA A 23 -5.06 -1.53 -0.65
CA ALA A 23 -4.38 -2.51 0.19
C ALA A 23 -5.38 -3.56 0.68
N GLU A 24 -4.96 -4.81 0.66
CA GLU A 24 -5.70 -5.96 1.18
C GLU A 24 -4.79 -6.74 2.12
N ALA A 25 -5.28 -7.09 3.29
CA ALA A 25 -4.57 -7.91 4.25
C ALA A 25 -5.51 -8.91 4.93
N THR A 26 -4.98 -10.05 5.38
CA THR A 26 -5.65 -10.95 6.30
C THR A 26 -4.97 -10.85 7.66
N ILE A 27 -5.77 -10.65 8.69
CA ILE A 27 -5.32 -10.59 10.10
C ILE A 27 -5.72 -11.86 10.83
N THR A 28 -5.08 -12.12 11.96
CA THR A 28 -5.37 -13.28 12.82
C THR A 28 -6.64 -13.09 13.66
N GLU A 29 -6.96 -11.85 14.01
CA GLU A 29 -8.12 -11.47 14.79
C GLU A 29 -9.38 -11.47 13.94
N GLU A 30 -10.44 -12.09 14.43
CA GLU A 30 -11.74 -12.05 13.78
C GLU A 30 -12.56 -10.85 14.28
N LEU A 31 -12.87 -9.94 13.36
CA LEU A 31 -13.75 -8.80 13.65
C LEU A 31 -15.20 -9.27 13.73
N PRO A 32 -15.93 -8.95 14.81
CA PRO A 32 -17.25 -9.53 15.07
C PRO A 32 -18.37 -8.92 14.21
N LYS A 33 -18.17 -7.69 13.72
CA LYS A 33 -19.14 -6.94 12.90
C LYS A 33 -18.48 -5.89 12.01
N ASP A 34 -19.29 -5.32 11.11
CA ASP A 34 -18.87 -4.17 10.30
C ASP A 34 -18.88 -2.89 11.17
N PHE A 35 -17.86 -2.04 11.02
CA PHE A 35 -17.83 -0.72 11.66
C PHE A 35 -16.90 0.24 10.92
N GLY A 36 -17.25 1.52 10.93
CA GLY A 36 -16.52 2.58 10.26
C GLY A 36 -15.63 3.38 11.21
N ILE A 37 -14.40 3.63 10.84
CA ILE A 37 -13.47 4.54 11.51
C ILE A 37 -13.16 5.70 10.58
N TYR A 38 -13.59 6.91 10.95
CA TYR A 38 -13.38 8.11 10.14
C TYR A 38 -11.95 8.67 10.28
N ASP A 39 -11.47 8.76 11.52
CA ASP A 39 -10.09 9.17 11.82
C ASP A 39 -9.30 7.97 12.34
N LEU A 40 -8.66 7.28 11.37
CA LEU A 40 -7.85 6.09 11.67
C LEU A 40 -6.63 6.44 12.55
N GLY A 41 -6.05 7.62 12.37
CA GLY A 41 -4.93 8.08 13.19
C GLY A 41 -5.34 8.23 14.66
N GLN A 42 -6.47 8.88 14.92
CA GLN A 42 -7.01 9.04 16.27
C GLN A 42 -7.36 7.68 16.90
N PHE A 43 -7.95 6.77 16.12
CA PHE A 43 -8.28 5.43 16.61
C PHE A 43 -7.02 4.63 17.00
N LEU A 44 -6.00 4.61 16.15
CA LEU A 44 -4.74 3.92 16.43
C LEU A 44 -3.98 4.55 17.60
N ASN A 45 -3.99 5.88 17.72
CA ASN A 45 -3.43 6.57 18.87
C ASN A 45 -4.21 6.25 20.16
N GLY A 46 -5.54 6.12 20.07
CA GLY A 46 -6.37 5.66 21.19
C GLY A 46 -6.02 4.23 21.64
N LEU A 47 -5.78 3.33 20.69
CA LEU A 47 -5.31 1.98 21.00
C LEU A 47 -3.93 2.00 21.66
N SER A 48 -3.01 2.85 21.22
CA SER A 48 -1.64 2.95 21.75
C SER A 48 -1.54 3.49 23.18
N LEU A 49 -2.65 4.01 23.76
CA LEU A 49 -2.73 4.33 25.19
C LEU A 49 -2.70 3.07 26.08
N HIS A 50 -2.88 1.92 25.48
CA HIS A 50 -2.92 0.62 26.14
C HIS A 50 -1.79 -0.27 25.58
N HIS A 51 -1.27 -1.17 26.43
CA HIS A 51 -0.21 -2.10 26.00
C HIS A 51 -0.81 -3.33 25.30
N ASN A 52 -1.90 -3.87 25.86
CA ASN A 52 -2.62 -5.02 25.28
C ASN A 52 -4.14 -4.84 25.48
N PRO A 53 -4.77 -3.97 24.67
CA PRO A 53 -6.17 -3.62 24.83
C PRO A 53 -7.13 -4.72 24.39
N ASP A 54 -8.17 -4.95 25.19
CA ASP A 54 -9.38 -5.66 24.75
C ASP A 54 -10.34 -4.69 24.05
N LEU A 55 -10.92 -5.13 22.94
CA LEU A 55 -11.95 -4.39 22.20
C LEU A 55 -13.32 -5.01 22.47
N ASP A 56 -14.20 -4.24 23.09
CA ASP A 56 -15.57 -4.66 23.40
C ASP A 56 -16.56 -4.02 22.43
N PHE A 57 -17.17 -4.85 21.59
CA PHE A 57 -18.08 -4.48 20.49
C PHE A 57 -19.57 -4.71 20.81
N GLN A 58 -19.95 -4.73 22.07
CA GLN A 58 -21.35 -4.99 22.47
C GLN A 58 -22.31 -3.88 22.02
N ASP A 59 -21.83 -2.64 21.90
CA ASP A 59 -22.62 -1.52 21.41
C ASP A 59 -22.50 -1.35 19.89
N ASP A 60 -23.59 -0.94 19.24
CA ASP A 60 -23.60 -0.75 17.78
C ASP A 60 -23.04 0.60 17.34
N SER A 61 -22.87 1.53 18.25
CA SER A 61 -22.45 2.91 17.97
C SER A 61 -20.98 3.16 18.28
N TYR A 62 -20.34 2.33 19.10
CA TYR A 62 -18.96 2.51 19.53
C TYR A 62 -18.29 1.19 19.93
N VAL A 63 -16.98 1.21 20.00
CA VAL A 63 -16.16 0.19 20.66
C VAL A 63 -15.63 0.71 21.98
N VAL A 64 -15.61 -0.13 23.00
CA VAL A 64 -14.89 0.16 24.25
C VAL A 64 -13.51 -0.48 24.17
N ILE A 65 -12.48 0.34 24.28
CA ILE A 65 -11.07 -0.07 24.36
C ILE A 65 -10.72 -0.11 25.84
N LYS A 66 -10.34 -1.25 26.38
CA LYS A 66 -10.10 -1.43 27.82
C LYS A 66 -8.86 -2.23 28.11
N GLU A 67 -8.17 -1.87 29.19
CA GLU A 67 -7.06 -2.63 29.79
C GLU A 67 -7.03 -2.38 31.29
N GLY A 68 -7.17 -3.43 32.09
CA GLY A 68 -7.17 -3.32 33.55
C GLY A 68 -8.28 -2.38 34.05
N ARG A 69 -7.90 -1.24 34.64
CA ARG A 69 -8.81 -0.21 35.15
C ARG A 69 -9.06 0.94 34.20
N SER A 70 -8.31 1.01 33.09
CA SER A 70 -8.48 2.07 32.10
C SER A 70 -9.43 1.64 30.98
N LYS A 71 -10.23 2.57 30.51
CA LYS A 71 -11.14 2.37 29.38
C LYS A 71 -11.37 3.66 28.64
N SER A 72 -11.53 3.55 27.31
CA SER A 72 -11.99 4.62 26.45
C SER A 72 -13.11 4.12 25.54
N LYS A 73 -13.91 5.07 25.00
CA LYS A 73 -14.90 4.78 23.97
C LYS A 73 -14.47 5.45 22.68
N TYR A 74 -14.60 4.72 21.58
CA TYR A 74 -14.43 5.28 20.25
C TYR A 74 -15.71 5.08 19.44
N PHE A 75 -16.35 6.17 19.02
CA PHE A 75 -17.60 6.12 18.26
C PHE A 75 -17.35 5.80 16.79
N PHE A 76 -18.19 4.95 16.22
CA PHE A 76 -18.14 4.59 14.82
C PHE A 76 -18.66 5.72 13.94
N ALA A 77 -18.11 5.81 12.75
CA ALA A 77 -18.59 6.70 11.70
C ALA A 77 -19.63 6.00 10.82
N ASP A 78 -20.51 6.78 10.21
CA ASP A 78 -21.38 6.30 9.15
C ASP A 78 -20.54 5.79 7.96
N SER A 79 -20.85 4.59 7.47
CA SER A 79 -20.15 3.96 6.36
C SER A 79 -20.19 4.81 5.08
N ASN A 80 -21.21 5.62 4.89
CA ASN A 80 -21.34 6.53 3.74
C ASN A 80 -20.30 7.66 3.74
N CYS A 81 -19.68 7.94 4.88
CA CYS A 81 -18.61 8.94 5.02
C CYS A 81 -17.21 8.37 4.72
N ILE A 82 -17.11 7.07 4.43
CA ILE A 82 -15.85 6.36 4.26
C ILE A 82 -15.68 5.93 2.80
N VAL A 83 -14.52 6.26 2.21
CA VAL A 83 -14.17 5.76 0.88
C VAL A 83 -13.79 4.29 1.00
N THR A 84 -14.58 3.42 0.38
CA THR A 84 -14.38 1.96 0.43
C THR A 84 -13.88 1.43 -0.90
N PRO A 85 -13.04 0.37 -0.88
CA PRO A 85 -12.67 -0.35 -2.09
C PRO A 85 -13.91 -1.01 -2.73
N PRO A 86 -13.87 -1.28 -4.06
CA PRO A 86 -14.93 -2.02 -4.71
C PRO A 86 -15.08 -3.41 -4.08
N GLU A 87 -16.31 -3.94 -4.02
CA GLU A 87 -16.57 -5.26 -3.43
C GLU A 87 -15.87 -6.39 -4.21
N LYS A 88 -15.80 -6.23 -5.54
CA LYS A 88 -15.12 -7.19 -6.40
C LYS A 88 -13.62 -7.22 -6.10
N THR A 89 -13.07 -8.43 -5.98
CA THR A 89 -11.63 -8.64 -5.87
C THR A 89 -10.92 -8.04 -7.08
N LEU A 90 -9.92 -7.21 -6.84
CA LEU A 90 -9.12 -6.62 -7.90
C LEU A 90 -8.11 -7.67 -8.40
N THR A 91 -8.01 -7.80 -9.71
CA THR A 91 -7.02 -8.66 -10.38
C THR A 91 -6.26 -7.83 -11.41
N LEU A 92 -5.00 -8.18 -11.65
CA LEU A 92 -4.25 -7.56 -12.75
C LEU A 92 -4.86 -7.97 -14.10
N PRO A 93 -5.00 -7.03 -15.04
CA PRO A 93 -5.46 -7.35 -16.39
C PRO A 93 -4.46 -8.20 -17.19
N SER A 94 -3.17 -8.04 -16.90
CA SER A 94 -2.05 -8.83 -17.45
C SER A 94 -0.89 -8.82 -16.47
N GLU A 95 0.02 -9.79 -16.58
CA GLU A 95 1.25 -9.88 -15.80
C GLU A 95 2.42 -9.79 -16.79
N ASP A 96 2.81 -8.54 -17.12
CA ASP A 96 3.77 -8.31 -18.22
C ASP A 96 5.22 -8.30 -17.72
N VAL A 97 5.48 -7.79 -16.50
CA VAL A 97 6.80 -7.79 -15.87
C VAL A 97 6.68 -8.20 -14.41
N THR A 98 7.47 -9.18 -14.00
CA THR A 98 7.50 -9.70 -12.61
C THR A 98 8.94 -9.69 -12.11
N PHE A 99 9.15 -9.21 -10.88
CA PHE A 99 10.44 -9.23 -10.20
C PHE A 99 10.27 -9.22 -8.67
N ASP A 100 11.34 -9.58 -7.99
CA ASP A 100 11.42 -9.50 -6.53
C ASP A 100 12.06 -8.18 -6.09
N LEU A 101 11.45 -7.57 -5.08
CA LEU A 101 11.97 -6.36 -4.43
C LEU A 101 12.14 -6.63 -2.94
N SER A 102 13.39 -6.67 -2.49
CA SER A 102 13.70 -6.90 -1.07
C SER A 102 13.48 -5.63 -0.22
N THR A 103 13.31 -5.82 1.08
CA THR A 103 13.22 -4.72 2.05
C THR A 103 14.39 -3.75 1.93
N ASP A 104 15.62 -4.27 1.83
CA ASP A 104 16.84 -3.44 1.71
C ASP A 104 16.87 -2.63 0.41
N GLN A 105 16.44 -3.22 -0.69
CA GLN A 105 16.34 -2.52 -1.99
C GLN A 105 15.30 -1.40 -1.96
N LEU A 106 14.09 -1.70 -1.44
CA LEU A 106 13.03 -0.70 -1.29
C LEU A 106 13.47 0.46 -0.38
N ASP A 107 14.08 0.15 0.75
CA ASP A 107 14.60 1.15 1.69
C ASP A 107 15.67 2.06 1.05
N LYS A 108 16.60 1.47 0.27
CA LYS A 108 17.63 2.25 -0.44
C LYS A 108 17.03 3.17 -1.48
N LEU A 109 16.05 2.69 -2.26
CA LEU A 109 15.34 3.51 -3.26
C LEU A 109 14.61 4.69 -2.60
N LEU A 110 13.84 4.43 -1.53
CA LEU A 110 13.09 5.49 -0.83
C LEU A 110 14.02 6.49 -0.12
N LYS A 111 15.14 6.02 0.46
CA LYS A 111 16.17 6.89 1.04
C LYS A 111 16.84 7.75 -0.03
N ALA A 112 17.20 7.18 -1.18
CA ALA A 112 17.78 7.94 -2.28
C ALA A 112 16.80 8.99 -2.82
N ALA A 113 15.52 8.64 -2.96
CA ALA A 113 14.47 9.57 -3.35
C ALA A 113 14.37 10.76 -2.38
N ALA A 114 14.45 10.50 -1.07
CA ALA A 114 14.43 11.54 -0.05
C ALA A 114 15.69 12.43 -0.07
N ILE A 115 16.89 11.84 -0.21
CA ILE A 115 18.17 12.54 -0.24
C ILE A 115 18.25 13.48 -1.46
N TYR A 116 17.88 12.99 -2.64
CA TYR A 116 17.95 13.72 -3.89
C TYR A 116 16.67 14.48 -4.24
N GLN A 117 15.64 14.42 -3.37
CA GLN A 117 14.32 15.04 -3.57
C GLN A 117 13.64 14.63 -4.90
N LEU A 118 13.68 13.33 -5.20
CA LEU A 118 13.15 12.76 -6.43
C LEU A 118 11.68 12.36 -6.25
N ALA A 119 10.87 12.72 -7.22
CA ALA A 119 9.42 12.52 -7.16
C ALA A 119 8.94 11.20 -7.82
N ASP A 120 9.74 10.63 -8.70
CA ASP A 120 9.33 9.51 -9.53
C ASP A 120 10.16 8.25 -9.20
N LEU A 121 9.46 7.10 -9.15
CA LEU A 121 10.06 5.77 -9.15
C LEU A 121 9.65 5.09 -10.45
N SER A 122 10.62 4.51 -11.16
CA SER A 122 10.37 3.83 -12.43
C SER A 122 10.91 2.41 -12.42
N VAL A 123 10.19 1.48 -13.03
CA VAL A 123 10.66 0.14 -13.38
C VAL A 123 10.92 0.12 -14.86
N VAL A 124 12.19 0.01 -15.24
CA VAL A 124 12.62 0.16 -16.64
C VAL A 124 13.26 -1.14 -17.12
N GLY A 125 12.78 -1.61 -18.26
CA GLY A 125 13.40 -2.70 -19.03
C GLY A 125 14.17 -2.16 -20.22
N GLY A 126 15.33 -2.72 -20.47
CA GLY A 126 16.20 -2.41 -21.60
C GLY A 126 17.63 -2.86 -21.35
N GLU A 127 18.42 -2.97 -22.40
CA GLU A 127 19.82 -3.40 -22.31
C GLU A 127 20.03 -4.75 -21.60
N GLY A 128 19.04 -5.65 -21.68
CA GLY A 128 19.11 -6.98 -21.07
C GLY A 128 18.72 -7.04 -19.61
N VAL A 129 18.34 -5.92 -18.94
CA VAL A 129 18.08 -5.87 -17.50
C VAL A 129 16.79 -5.15 -17.15
N VAL A 130 16.23 -5.54 -16.00
CA VAL A 130 15.17 -4.79 -15.32
C VAL A 130 15.81 -3.95 -14.22
N LYS A 131 15.62 -2.64 -14.27
CA LYS A 131 16.10 -1.68 -13.25
C LYS A 131 14.93 -1.05 -12.54
N VAL A 132 14.99 -0.91 -11.22
CA VAL A 132 14.13 -0.02 -10.45
C VAL A 132 14.96 1.21 -10.09
N LEU A 133 14.47 2.39 -10.44
CA LEU A 133 15.21 3.62 -10.21
C LEU A 133 14.30 4.74 -9.69
N VAL A 134 14.88 5.65 -8.91
CA VAL A 134 14.26 6.90 -8.51
C VAL A 134 14.93 8.05 -9.26
N ARG A 135 14.11 8.96 -9.82
CA ARG A 135 14.55 10.05 -10.68
C ARG A 135 13.56 11.21 -10.68
N ASP A 136 13.95 12.33 -11.26
CA ASP A 136 13.04 13.36 -11.72
C ASP A 136 12.88 13.21 -13.24
N LYS A 137 11.73 12.67 -13.69
CA LYS A 137 11.45 12.47 -15.13
C LYS A 137 11.39 13.77 -15.94
N LYS A 138 11.23 14.92 -15.27
CA LYS A 138 11.13 16.23 -15.92
C LYS A 138 12.49 16.93 -16.07
N ASN A 139 13.51 16.40 -15.42
CA ASN A 139 14.85 17.00 -15.41
C ASN A 139 15.92 15.93 -15.68
N GLU A 140 16.36 15.82 -16.92
CA GLU A 140 17.36 14.84 -17.37
C GLU A 140 18.75 15.06 -16.74
N THR A 141 19.00 16.23 -16.14
CA THR A 141 20.24 16.54 -15.44
C THR A 141 20.17 16.33 -13.92
N SER A 142 19.06 15.81 -13.42
CA SER A 142 18.91 15.49 -12.00
C SER A 142 19.75 14.26 -11.63
N ASN A 143 20.07 14.16 -10.33
CA ASN A 143 20.62 12.90 -9.81
C ASN A 143 19.58 11.78 -9.94
N ASP A 144 20.05 10.53 -9.99
CA ASP A 144 19.22 9.35 -9.91
C ASP A 144 19.88 8.28 -9.00
N PHE A 145 19.13 7.23 -8.72
CA PHE A 145 19.66 6.04 -8.06
C PHE A 145 18.91 4.82 -8.58
N SER A 146 19.64 3.78 -8.99
CA SER A 146 19.04 2.58 -9.57
C SER A 146 19.57 1.29 -8.97
N ILE A 147 18.73 0.25 -9.02
CA ILE A 147 19.06 -1.12 -8.61
C ILE A 147 18.59 -2.06 -9.72
N ILE A 148 19.46 -3.00 -10.15
CA ILE A 148 19.07 -4.09 -11.05
C ILE A 148 18.33 -5.14 -10.24
N VAL A 149 17.14 -5.56 -10.70
CA VAL A 149 16.26 -6.50 -10.02
C VAL A 149 15.97 -7.76 -10.85
N GLY A 150 16.41 -7.81 -12.10
CA GLY A 150 16.20 -8.94 -12.99
C GLY A 150 16.75 -8.72 -14.37
N GLU A 151 16.47 -9.67 -15.27
CA GLU A 151 16.84 -9.64 -16.69
C GLU A 151 15.58 -9.57 -17.56
N THR A 152 15.67 -8.94 -18.73
CA THR A 152 14.59 -8.83 -19.71
C THR A 152 15.11 -8.51 -21.09
N ASP A 153 14.44 -9.04 -22.12
CA ASP A 153 14.67 -8.62 -23.52
C ASP A 153 13.68 -7.52 -23.95
N GLY A 154 12.69 -7.18 -23.08
CA GLY A 154 11.68 -6.19 -23.38
C GLY A 154 12.12 -4.75 -23.09
N THR A 155 11.48 -3.81 -23.78
CA THR A 155 11.64 -2.36 -23.56
C THR A 155 10.39 -1.81 -22.93
N PHE A 156 10.50 -1.24 -21.73
CA PHE A 156 9.36 -0.67 -21.00
C PHE A 156 9.80 0.36 -19.97
N SER A 157 8.86 1.21 -19.56
CA SER A 157 9.02 2.14 -18.44
C SER A 157 7.70 2.24 -17.68
N PHE A 158 7.59 1.58 -16.53
CA PHE A 158 6.45 1.69 -15.63
C PHE A 158 6.76 2.73 -14.56
N ASN A 159 5.97 3.78 -14.52
CA ASN A 159 6.23 4.94 -13.68
C ASN A 159 5.26 5.02 -12.49
N PHE A 160 5.79 5.38 -11.34
CA PHE A 160 5.08 5.63 -10.10
C PHE A 160 5.46 7.00 -9.54
N LYS A 161 4.58 7.59 -8.73
CA LYS A 161 5.00 8.64 -7.79
C LYS A 161 5.56 8.01 -6.53
N VAL A 162 6.72 8.49 -6.07
CA VAL A 162 7.33 8.02 -4.81
C VAL A 162 6.35 8.15 -3.64
N GLU A 163 5.55 9.22 -3.62
CA GLU A 163 4.52 9.43 -2.60
C GLU A 163 3.42 8.34 -2.56
N ASN A 164 3.25 7.57 -3.64
CA ASN A 164 2.31 6.46 -3.73
C ASN A 164 2.92 5.13 -3.26
N ILE A 165 4.24 5.05 -3.09
CA ILE A 165 4.94 3.86 -2.58
C ILE A 165 4.97 3.90 -1.04
N LYS A 166 3.82 4.09 -0.41
CA LYS A 166 3.64 4.08 1.05
C LYS A 166 3.19 2.70 1.50
N ILE A 167 4.02 1.70 1.26
CA ILE A 167 3.80 0.31 1.64
C ILE A 167 4.62 -0.04 2.89
N LEU A 168 4.21 -1.05 3.63
CA LEU A 168 4.95 -1.53 4.80
C LEU A 168 6.33 -2.06 4.36
N PRO A 169 7.38 -1.87 5.20
CA PRO A 169 8.66 -2.52 4.95
C PRO A 169 8.50 -4.04 4.82
N GLY A 170 9.10 -4.64 3.79
CA GLY A 170 8.96 -6.07 3.54
C GLY A 170 9.60 -6.49 2.21
N ASN A 171 9.64 -7.81 2.00
CA ASN A 171 10.02 -8.38 0.72
C ASN A 171 8.76 -8.60 -0.11
N TYR A 172 8.76 -8.14 -1.34
CA TYR A 172 7.62 -8.19 -2.24
C TYR A 172 7.93 -8.91 -3.54
N GLU A 173 6.99 -9.68 -4.02
CA GLU A 173 6.86 -9.96 -5.45
C GLU A 173 6.11 -8.79 -6.08
N VAL A 174 6.71 -8.17 -7.07
CA VAL A 174 6.13 -7.03 -7.79
C VAL A 174 5.76 -7.48 -9.19
N VAL A 175 4.53 -7.22 -9.58
CA VAL A 175 4.03 -7.48 -10.93
C VAL A 175 3.49 -6.17 -11.51
N CYS A 176 3.98 -5.80 -12.68
CA CYS A 176 3.50 -4.64 -13.43
C CYS A 176 2.72 -5.09 -14.66
N SER A 177 1.58 -4.45 -14.87
CA SER A 177 0.73 -4.63 -16.04
C SER A 177 0.83 -3.42 -16.96
N LYS A 178 0.93 -3.67 -18.27
CA LYS A 178 0.86 -2.62 -19.31
C LYS A 178 -0.47 -1.84 -19.31
N ASN A 179 -1.46 -2.32 -18.57
CA ASN A 179 -2.74 -1.63 -18.38
C ASN A 179 -2.73 -0.69 -17.16
N ASN A 180 -1.61 -0.10 -16.84
CA ASN A 180 -1.42 0.94 -15.80
C ASN A 180 -1.77 0.51 -14.38
N LEU A 181 -1.56 -0.76 -14.04
CA LEU A 181 -1.77 -1.29 -12.69
C LEU A 181 -0.58 -2.17 -12.29
N SER A 182 -0.21 -2.11 -11.01
CA SER A 182 0.79 -2.99 -10.42
C SER A 182 0.25 -3.69 -9.18
N ARG A 183 0.86 -4.82 -8.83
CA ARG A 183 0.60 -5.59 -7.63
C ARG A 183 1.90 -5.82 -6.88
N PHE A 184 1.90 -5.51 -5.59
CA PHE A 184 2.98 -5.81 -4.65
C PHE A 184 2.45 -6.83 -3.64
N THR A 185 2.88 -8.08 -3.76
CA THR A 185 2.47 -9.16 -2.86
C THR A 185 3.59 -9.41 -1.84
N SER A 186 3.29 -9.27 -0.56
CA SER A 186 4.26 -9.54 0.50
C SER A 186 4.62 -11.02 0.52
N LYS A 187 5.92 -11.33 0.66
CA LYS A 187 6.42 -12.71 0.82
C LYS A 187 6.36 -13.22 2.26
N ASN A 188 6.10 -12.33 3.22
CA ASN A 188 6.18 -12.65 4.64
C ASN A 188 4.83 -12.57 5.36
N GLN A 189 3.83 -11.93 4.74
CA GLN A 189 2.51 -11.68 5.33
C GLN A 189 1.43 -11.85 4.26
N ASP A 190 0.20 -12.14 4.67
CA ASP A 190 -0.95 -12.09 3.77
C ASP A 190 -1.36 -10.63 3.54
N LEU A 191 -0.59 -9.95 2.71
CA LEU A 191 -0.70 -8.51 2.44
C LEU A 191 -0.38 -8.25 0.96
N THR A 192 -1.30 -7.56 0.30
CA THR A 192 -1.16 -7.19 -1.12
C THR A 192 -1.53 -5.72 -1.30
N TYR A 193 -0.73 -5.01 -2.08
CA TYR A 193 -1.04 -3.67 -2.55
C TYR A 193 -1.25 -3.69 -4.06
N PHE A 194 -2.27 -2.95 -4.50
CA PHE A 194 -2.45 -2.58 -5.90
C PHE A 194 -2.20 -1.08 -6.01
N ILE A 195 -1.25 -0.71 -6.86
CA ILE A 195 -0.84 0.69 -7.06
C ILE A 195 -0.97 1.01 -8.55
N ALA A 196 -1.72 2.06 -8.85
CA ALA A 196 -1.85 2.55 -10.22
C ALA A 196 -0.50 3.11 -10.71
N LEU A 197 -0.18 2.84 -11.96
CA LEU A 197 0.95 3.45 -12.66
C LEU A 197 0.55 4.84 -13.18
N GLU A 198 1.57 5.68 -13.39
CA GLU A 198 1.37 6.96 -14.05
C GLU A 198 1.01 6.76 -15.54
N PRO A 199 0.18 7.65 -16.12
CA PRO A 199 -0.30 7.51 -17.51
C PRO A 199 0.79 7.52 -18.57
N ASP A 200 1.98 8.03 -18.25
CA ASP A 200 3.15 8.08 -19.12
C ASP A 200 3.99 6.79 -19.10
N SER A 201 3.47 5.73 -18.50
CA SER A 201 4.07 4.40 -18.56
C SER A 201 3.99 3.82 -19.98
N THR A 202 5.04 3.12 -20.39
CA THR A 202 5.17 2.50 -21.74
C THR A 202 5.55 1.04 -21.63
N PHE A 203 5.12 0.24 -22.63
CA PHE A 203 5.49 -1.17 -22.78
C PHE A 203 5.49 -1.52 -24.27
N GLU A 204 6.64 -1.98 -24.79
CA GLU A 204 6.88 -2.37 -26.19
C GLU A 204 7.17 -3.87 -26.32
#